data_f2e0903d4e1111a467a7b181d34b29dd
#
_entry.id   f2e0903d4e1111a467a7b181d34b29dd
#
_cell.length_a   1.000
_cell.length_b   1.000
_cell.length_c   1.000
_cell.angle_alpha   90.00
_cell.angle_beta   90.00
_cell.angle_gamma   90.00
#
_symmetry.space_group_name_H-M   'P 1'
#
loop_
_entity.id
_entity.type
_entity.pdbx_description
1 polymer ?
#
loop_
_entity_poly.entity_id
_entity_poly.type
_entity_poly.pdbx_seq_one_letter_code
_entity_poly.pdbx_strand_id
1 'polypeptide(L)'
;MLAFALSVVFAFQGTDFSALRKASPLHVMGLGIGVVVNLLLTCVLFWAVTRPFDSEPKVGIGRMVALILSSSVLNYLPLRMGLLGRAAYLKAVHQLPLKQSGLILIIVLALGALVLGSVGLAVVSIRQMDQLSVIILTCALLVAMSPIWKRLLSKLAMRKLSEAQVLGWLSIRMTDMFMVGARTWFAFAICGNAISFAQATALGAAGMLISLL
;
A
#
# COMPACT_ATOMS: atom_id res chain seq x y z
N MET A 1 1.41 -21.41 11.42
CA MET A 1 2.29 -22.09 10.46
C MET A 1 1.53 -23.21 9.73
N LEU A 2 0.91 -24.18 10.43
CA LEU A 2 0.23 -25.31 9.81
C LEU A 2 -0.93 -24.87 8.89
N ALA A 3 -1.79 -23.93 9.33
CA ALA A 3 -2.91 -23.41 8.52
C ALA A 3 -2.44 -22.68 7.25
N PHE A 4 -1.32 -21.93 7.32
CA PHE A 4 -0.71 -21.30 6.16
C PHE A 4 -0.15 -22.32 5.18
N ALA A 5 0.60 -23.33 5.69
CA ALA A 5 1.12 -24.40 4.85
C ALA A 5 -0.01 -25.20 4.17
N LEU A 6 -1.09 -25.50 4.89
CA LEU A 6 -2.28 -26.14 4.34
C LEU A 6 -2.95 -25.26 3.27
N SER A 7 -3.11 -23.94 3.51
CA SER A 7 -3.68 -23.01 2.52
C SER A 7 -2.84 -22.97 1.25
N VAL A 8 -1.51 -22.97 1.38
CA VAL A 8 -0.59 -23.00 0.24
C VAL A 8 -0.73 -24.32 -0.52
N VAL A 9 -0.72 -25.45 0.19
CA VAL A 9 -0.90 -26.78 -0.42
C VAL A 9 -2.25 -26.88 -1.13
N PHE A 10 -3.35 -26.44 -0.51
CA PHE A 10 -4.67 -26.43 -1.13
C PHE A 10 -4.72 -25.49 -2.36
N ALA A 11 -4.10 -24.31 -2.30
CA ALA A 11 -4.01 -23.40 -3.44
C ALA A 11 -3.24 -24.05 -4.60
N PHE A 12 -2.16 -24.76 -4.32
CA PHE A 12 -1.38 -25.47 -5.34
C PHE A 12 -2.07 -26.72 -5.89
N GLN A 13 -2.83 -27.46 -5.09
CA GLN A 13 -3.56 -28.66 -5.54
C GLN A 13 -4.73 -28.35 -6.48
N GLY A 14 -5.33 -27.17 -6.38
CA GLY A 14 -6.43 -26.71 -7.24
C GLY A 14 -6.00 -25.84 -8.43
N THR A 15 -4.73 -25.51 -8.55
CA THR A 15 -4.26 -24.54 -9.57
C THR A 15 -3.80 -25.26 -10.84
N ASP A 16 -4.51 -25.02 -11.94
CA ASP A 16 -4.06 -25.45 -13.26
C ASP A 16 -2.92 -24.55 -13.75
N PHE A 17 -1.68 -25.02 -13.61
CA PHE A 17 -0.49 -24.35 -14.08
C PHE A 17 -0.40 -24.22 -15.62
N SER A 18 -1.35 -24.80 -16.36
CA SER A 18 -1.42 -24.67 -17.82
C SER A 18 -1.66 -23.21 -18.23
N ALA A 19 -2.41 -22.45 -17.42
CA ALA A 19 -2.63 -21.01 -17.62
C ALA A 19 -1.32 -20.22 -17.54
N LEU A 20 -0.45 -20.53 -16.58
CA LEU A 20 0.87 -19.90 -16.45
C LEU A 20 1.78 -20.19 -17.64
N ARG A 21 1.73 -21.40 -18.23
CA ARG A 21 2.50 -21.73 -19.44
C ARG A 21 2.01 -20.98 -20.67
N LYS A 22 0.74 -20.61 -20.72
CA LYS A 22 0.12 -19.83 -21.80
C LYS A 22 0.18 -18.32 -21.57
N ALA A 23 0.62 -17.88 -20.38
CA ALA A 23 0.68 -16.47 -20.03
C ALA A 23 1.68 -15.73 -20.91
N SER A 24 1.27 -14.56 -21.41
CA SER A 24 2.18 -13.69 -22.14
C SER A 24 3.34 -13.26 -21.23
N PRO A 25 4.60 -13.37 -21.69
CA PRO A 25 5.78 -12.89 -20.94
C PRO A 25 5.64 -11.43 -20.49
N LEU A 26 4.93 -10.61 -21.28
CA LEU A 26 4.66 -9.20 -20.97
C LEU A 26 3.82 -9.06 -19.69
N HIS A 27 2.79 -9.90 -19.50
CA HIS A 27 1.96 -9.85 -18.29
C HIS A 27 2.74 -10.28 -17.05
N VAL A 28 3.57 -11.33 -17.18
CA VAL A 28 4.42 -11.81 -16.07
C VAL A 28 5.44 -10.74 -15.68
N MET A 29 6.07 -10.12 -16.67
CA MET A 29 7.03 -9.03 -16.45
C MET A 29 6.35 -7.80 -15.84
N GLY A 30 5.16 -7.43 -16.35
CA GLY A 30 4.35 -6.33 -15.80
C GLY A 30 3.96 -6.57 -14.34
N LEU A 31 3.57 -7.79 -13.98
CA LEU A 31 3.29 -8.17 -12.60
C LEU A 31 4.55 -8.03 -11.72
N GLY A 32 5.70 -8.54 -12.17
CA GLY A 32 6.96 -8.45 -11.45
C GLY A 32 7.40 -7.00 -11.22
N ILE A 33 7.38 -6.17 -12.26
CA ILE A 33 7.68 -4.73 -12.17
C ILE A 33 6.68 -4.06 -11.21
N GLY A 34 5.40 -4.36 -11.30
CA GLY A 34 4.37 -3.82 -10.42
C GLY A 34 4.63 -4.14 -8.94
N VAL A 35 5.10 -5.35 -8.63
CA VAL A 35 5.51 -5.73 -7.26
C VAL A 35 6.68 -4.88 -6.77
N VAL A 36 7.71 -4.72 -7.58
CA VAL A 36 8.90 -3.93 -7.22
C VAL A 36 8.53 -2.46 -7.01
N VAL A 37 7.78 -1.87 -7.93
CA VAL A 37 7.34 -0.47 -7.85
C VAL A 37 6.47 -0.24 -6.60
N ASN A 38 5.50 -1.11 -6.32
CA ASN A 38 4.66 -1.03 -5.13
C ASN A 38 5.49 -1.09 -3.84
N LEU A 39 6.50 -1.95 -3.80
CA LEU A 39 7.40 -2.06 -2.66
C LEU A 39 8.24 -0.78 -2.48
N LEU A 40 8.77 -0.21 -3.58
CA LEU A 40 9.50 1.06 -3.54
C LEU A 40 8.63 2.23 -3.11
N LEU A 41 7.39 2.32 -3.60
CA LEU A 41 6.42 3.34 -3.16
C LEU A 41 6.13 3.23 -1.66
N THR A 42 5.98 2.01 -1.14
CA THR A 42 5.83 1.77 0.30
C THR A 42 7.07 2.27 1.06
N CYS A 43 8.28 2.00 0.57
CA CYS A 43 9.52 2.49 1.19
C CYS A 43 9.57 4.02 1.22
N VAL A 44 9.26 4.67 0.09
CA VAL A 44 9.25 6.14 -0.03
C VAL A 44 8.19 6.74 0.90
N LEU A 45 6.99 6.15 0.97
CA LEU A 45 5.93 6.62 1.86
C LEU A 45 6.36 6.55 3.33
N PHE A 46 6.88 5.40 3.79
CA PHE A 46 7.36 5.25 5.16
C PHE A 46 8.49 6.23 5.47
N TRP A 47 9.44 6.40 4.56
CA TRP A 47 10.52 7.37 4.71
C TRP A 47 9.99 8.80 4.81
N ALA A 48 9.07 9.20 3.92
CA ALA A 48 8.49 10.54 3.92
C ALA A 48 7.68 10.84 5.20
N VAL A 49 6.90 9.85 5.68
CA VAL A 49 6.11 9.98 6.92
C VAL A 49 7.01 9.98 8.15
N THR A 50 8.15 9.29 8.14
CA THR A 50 9.07 9.24 9.27
C THR A 50 9.84 10.56 9.45
N ARG A 51 10.17 11.25 8.36
CA ARG A 51 10.96 12.49 8.39
C ARG A 51 10.54 13.56 9.40
N PRO A 52 9.25 13.88 9.56
CA PRO A 52 8.82 14.85 10.57
C PRO A 52 9.12 14.44 12.02
N PHE A 53 9.28 13.14 12.28
CA PHE A 53 9.51 12.60 13.62
C PHE A 53 11.00 12.33 13.89
N ASP A 54 11.81 12.43 12.85
CA ASP A 54 13.22 12.05 12.91
C ASP A 54 14.00 13.08 13.75
N SER A 55 14.67 12.59 14.77
CA SER A 55 15.75 13.29 15.45
C SER A 55 17.06 12.98 14.72
N GLU A 56 18.12 13.70 14.97
CA GLU A 56 19.42 13.39 14.37
C GLU A 56 20.01 12.08 14.96
N PRO A 57 20.59 11.16 14.15
CA PRO A 57 20.76 11.23 12.69
C PRO A 57 19.53 10.76 11.91
N LYS A 58 19.19 11.48 10.85
CA LYS A 58 18.02 11.21 10.00
C LYS A 58 18.09 9.82 9.34
N VAL A 59 16.94 9.14 9.31
CA VAL A 59 16.81 7.85 8.61
C VAL A 59 17.05 8.05 7.11
N GLY A 60 18.15 7.50 6.60
CA GLY A 60 18.43 7.52 5.17
C GLY A 60 17.48 6.59 4.40
N ILE A 61 17.16 6.95 3.15
CA ILE A 61 16.24 6.15 2.32
C ILE A 61 16.72 4.70 2.12
N GLY A 62 18.01 4.46 1.97
CA GLY A 62 18.58 3.12 1.82
C GLY A 62 18.33 2.24 3.05
N ARG A 63 18.45 2.79 4.26
CA ARG A 63 18.13 2.09 5.50
C ARG A 63 16.63 1.82 5.62
N MET A 64 15.79 2.74 5.16
CA MET A 64 14.34 2.53 5.12
C MET A 64 13.97 1.42 4.14
N VAL A 65 14.59 1.36 2.96
CA VAL A 65 14.40 0.28 1.99
C VAL A 65 14.76 -1.06 2.61
N ALA A 66 15.94 -1.18 3.23
CA ALA A 66 16.36 -2.41 3.90
C ALA A 66 15.38 -2.82 5.00
N LEU A 67 14.90 -1.86 5.82
CA LEU A 67 13.91 -2.11 6.85
C LEU A 67 12.57 -2.62 6.29
N ILE A 68 12.06 -1.99 5.24
CA ILE A 68 10.77 -2.38 4.64
C ILE A 68 10.90 -3.76 3.97
N LEU A 69 11.99 -4.03 3.24
CA LEU A 69 12.23 -5.34 2.64
C LEU A 69 12.26 -6.44 3.70
N SER A 70 13.09 -6.28 4.73
CA SER A 70 13.21 -7.26 5.82
C SER A 70 11.87 -7.48 6.53
N SER A 71 11.16 -6.39 6.85
CA SER A 71 9.88 -6.47 7.54
C SER A 71 8.76 -7.04 6.66
N SER A 72 8.85 -6.90 5.34
CA SER A 72 7.88 -7.50 4.42
C SER A 72 7.96 -9.02 4.45
N VAL A 73 9.17 -9.59 4.55
CA VAL A 73 9.36 -11.03 4.76
C VAL A 73 8.78 -11.46 6.12
N LEU A 74 8.99 -10.66 7.16
CA LEU A 74 8.46 -10.95 8.51
C LEU A 74 6.92 -10.86 8.58
N ASN A 75 6.26 -10.18 7.65
CA ASN A 75 4.79 -10.13 7.61
C ASN A 75 4.14 -11.48 7.23
N TYR A 76 4.90 -12.43 6.66
CA TYR A 76 4.46 -13.81 6.46
C TYR A 76 4.45 -14.64 7.74
N LEU A 77 5.06 -14.14 8.82
CA LEU A 77 4.99 -14.76 10.13
C LEU A 77 3.66 -14.40 10.84
N PRO A 78 3.17 -15.27 11.73
CA PRO A 78 1.96 -14.99 12.51
C PRO A 78 2.13 -13.69 13.31
N LEU A 79 1.02 -12.98 13.58
CA LEU A 79 0.94 -11.70 14.28
C LEU A 79 1.55 -10.51 13.52
N ARG A 80 1.77 -10.62 12.19
CA ARG A 80 2.34 -9.53 11.39
C ARG A 80 3.62 -8.93 12.01
N MET A 81 4.53 -9.81 12.39
CA MET A 81 5.79 -9.45 13.06
C MET A 81 6.59 -8.37 12.33
N GLY A 82 6.35 -8.17 11.02
CA GLY A 82 6.97 -7.11 10.25
C GLY A 82 6.61 -5.70 10.72
N LEU A 83 5.37 -5.45 11.16
CA LEU A 83 4.99 -4.15 11.72
C LEU A 83 5.67 -3.88 13.06
N LEU A 84 5.67 -4.89 13.94
CA LEU A 84 6.36 -4.81 15.22
C LEU A 84 7.88 -4.67 15.05
N GLY A 85 8.45 -5.41 14.09
CA GLY A 85 9.87 -5.33 13.73
C GLY A 85 10.28 -3.92 13.26
N ARG A 86 9.43 -3.24 12.48
CA ARG A 86 9.69 -1.83 12.07
C ARG A 86 9.75 -0.90 13.29
N ALA A 87 8.78 -0.99 14.19
CA ALA A 87 8.75 -0.15 15.38
C ALA A 87 9.96 -0.43 16.29
N ALA A 88 10.32 -1.70 16.48
CA ALA A 88 11.48 -2.11 17.27
C ALA A 88 12.80 -1.61 16.65
N TYR A 89 12.96 -1.73 15.33
CA TYR A 89 14.14 -1.23 14.62
C TYR A 89 14.28 0.29 14.72
N LEU A 90 13.20 1.04 14.48
CA LEU A 90 13.21 2.50 14.59
C LEU A 90 13.58 2.95 16.00
N LYS A 91 13.12 2.22 17.03
CA LYS A 91 13.52 2.48 18.42
C LYS A 91 14.99 2.13 18.66
N ALA A 92 15.45 0.95 18.26
CA ALA A 92 16.78 0.45 18.58
C ALA A 92 17.89 1.20 17.84
N VAL A 93 17.68 1.53 16.56
CA VAL A 93 18.72 2.10 15.68
C VAL A 93 18.64 3.63 15.59
N HIS A 94 17.42 4.18 15.56
CA HIS A 94 17.20 5.62 15.41
C HIS A 94 16.69 6.30 16.68
N GLN A 95 16.62 5.55 17.80
CA GLN A 95 16.19 6.03 19.12
C GLN A 95 14.81 6.73 19.11
N LEU A 96 14.00 6.45 18.08
CA LEU A 96 12.62 6.95 18.00
C LEU A 96 11.78 6.29 19.11
N PRO A 97 11.11 7.07 19.97
CA PRO A 97 10.23 6.52 20.99
C PRO A 97 9.18 5.59 20.39
N LEU A 98 8.85 4.49 21.05
CA LEU A 98 7.82 3.54 20.57
C LEU A 98 6.50 4.22 20.26
N LYS A 99 6.13 5.25 21.02
CA LYS A 99 4.94 6.08 20.76
C LYS A 99 4.99 6.73 19.38
N GLN A 100 6.14 7.30 18.99
CA GLN A 100 6.30 7.94 17.68
C GLN A 100 6.35 6.89 16.56
N SER A 101 7.03 5.77 16.77
CA SER A 101 7.06 4.66 15.82
C SER A 101 5.65 4.09 15.57
N GLY A 102 4.85 3.91 16.63
CA GLY A 102 3.45 3.52 16.53
C GLY A 102 2.60 4.56 15.80
N LEU A 103 2.85 5.85 16.05
CA LEU A 103 2.15 6.94 15.39
C LEU A 103 2.42 6.98 13.89
N ILE A 104 3.66 6.75 13.46
CA ILE A 104 4.04 6.62 12.03
C ILE A 104 3.23 5.49 11.37
N LEU A 105 3.12 4.34 12.02
CA LEU A 105 2.31 3.22 11.52
C LEU A 105 0.83 3.61 11.38
N ILE A 106 0.27 4.27 12.40
CA ILE A 106 -1.14 4.75 12.37
C ILE A 106 -1.35 5.75 11.24
N ILE A 107 -0.43 6.68 11.02
CA ILE A 107 -0.52 7.66 9.92
C ILE A 107 -0.51 6.93 8.56
N VAL A 108 0.39 5.98 8.35
CA VAL A 108 0.44 5.20 7.10
C VAL A 108 -0.85 4.40 6.88
N LEU A 109 -1.41 3.81 7.94
CA LEU A 109 -2.71 3.12 7.87
C LEU A 109 -3.84 4.09 7.56
N ALA A 110 -3.87 5.25 8.22
CA ALA A 110 -4.87 6.31 7.98
C ALA A 110 -4.82 6.80 6.53
N LEU A 111 -3.61 7.06 5.98
CA LEU A 111 -3.44 7.42 4.56
C LEU A 111 -4.00 6.33 3.64
N GLY A 112 -3.77 5.06 3.98
CA GLY A 112 -4.37 3.93 3.26
C GLY A 112 -5.89 3.97 3.28
N ALA A 113 -6.49 4.11 4.46
CA ALA A 113 -7.94 4.18 4.63
C ALA A 113 -8.57 5.38 3.89
N LEU A 114 -7.90 6.55 3.90
CA LEU A 114 -8.35 7.74 3.20
C LEU A 114 -8.38 7.54 1.68
N VAL A 115 -7.31 6.99 1.11
CA VAL A 115 -7.25 6.72 -0.34
C VAL A 115 -8.25 5.64 -0.73
N LEU A 116 -8.35 4.55 0.04
CA LEU A 116 -9.33 3.48 -0.18
C LEU A 116 -10.77 4.01 -0.12
N GLY A 117 -11.08 4.85 0.86
CA GLY A 117 -12.39 5.50 0.98
C GLY A 117 -12.71 6.38 -0.23
N SER A 118 -11.73 7.16 -0.70
CA SER A 118 -11.90 8.02 -1.88
C SER A 118 -12.10 7.22 -3.17
N VAL A 119 -11.34 6.13 -3.36
CA VAL A 119 -11.54 5.19 -4.49
C VAL A 119 -12.91 4.53 -4.41
N GLY A 120 -13.30 4.06 -3.22
CA GLY A 120 -14.61 3.44 -3.01
C GLY A 120 -15.76 4.39 -3.33
N LEU A 121 -15.69 5.64 -2.86
CA LEU A 121 -16.67 6.69 -3.17
C LEU A 121 -16.71 6.98 -4.67
N ALA A 122 -15.55 7.08 -5.34
CA ALA A 122 -15.49 7.32 -6.77
C ALA A 122 -16.13 6.18 -7.57
N VAL A 123 -15.84 4.92 -7.21
CA VAL A 123 -16.42 3.74 -7.86
C VAL A 123 -17.94 3.67 -7.68
N VAL A 124 -18.46 3.96 -6.48
CA VAL A 124 -19.90 3.96 -6.23
C VAL A 124 -20.62 5.10 -6.94
N SER A 125 -19.95 6.26 -7.10
CA SER A 125 -20.54 7.45 -7.73
C SER A 125 -20.63 7.36 -9.25
N ILE A 126 -19.86 6.51 -9.89
CA ILE A 126 -19.79 6.37 -11.35
C ILE A 126 -20.55 5.11 -11.77
N ARG A 127 -21.71 5.30 -12.46
CA ARG A 127 -22.53 4.18 -12.97
C ARG A 127 -21.81 3.35 -14.05
N GLN A 128 -20.99 3.99 -14.88
CA GLN A 128 -20.13 3.33 -15.86
C GLN A 128 -18.71 3.42 -15.37
N MET A 129 -18.11 2.29 -15.03
CA MET A 129 -16.72 2.21 -14.51
C MET A 129 -15.70 2.54 -15.61
N ASP A 130 -15.71 3.80 -16.09
CA ASP A 130 -14.64 4.32 -16.92
C ASP A 130 -13.42 4.62 -16.05
N GLN A 131 -12.27 4.08 -16.46
CA GLN A 131 -11.01 4.15 -15.72
C GLN A 131 -10.58 5.58 -15.44
N LEU A 132 -10.69 6.44 -16.46
CA LEU A 132 -10.24 7.82 -16.37
C LEU A 132 -11.09 8.61 -15.38
N SER A 133 -12.39 8.43 -15.41
CA SER A 133 -13.35 9.09 -14.52
C SER A 133 -13.13 8.70 -13.06
N VAL A 134 -12.84 7.42 -12.76
CA VAL A 134 -12.52 6.97 -11.41
C VAL A 134 -11.23 7.61 -10.91
N ILE A 135 -10.20 7.68 -11.74
CA ILE A 135 -8.92 8.34 -11.39
C ILE A 135 -9.13 9.83 -11.12
N ILE A 136 -9.77 10.53 -12.03
CA ILE A 136 -10.01 11.99 -11.93
C ILE A 136 -10.83 12.30 -10.67
N LEU A 137 -11.92 11.55 -10.43
CA LEU A 137 -12.78 11.80 -9.27
C LEU A 137 -12.03 11.49 -7.96
N THR A 138 -11.24 10.43 -7.92
CA THR A 138 -10.41 10.12 -6.74
C THR A 138 -9.40 11.24 -6.47
N CYS A 139 -8.70 11.73 -7.50
CA CYS A 139 -7.79 12.87 -7.37
C CYS A 139 -8.52 14.12 -6.88
N ALA A 140 -9.66 14.45 -7.49
CA ALA A 140 -10.45 15.61 -7.12
C ALA A 140 -10.93 15.54 -5.64
N LEU A 141 -11.41 14.38 -5.19
CA LEU A 141 -11.81 14.15 -3.79
C LEU A 141 -10.64 14.33 -2.82
N LEU A 142 -9.46 13.76 -3.13
CA LEU A 142 -8.29 13.89 -2.28
C LEU A 142 -7.80 15.34 -2.17
N VAL A 143 -7.78 16.08 -3.28
CA VAL A 143 -7.38 17.49 -3.32
C VAL A 143 -8.42 18.36 -2.62
N ALA A 144 -9.70 18.21 -2.94
CA ALA A 144 -10.78 19.01 -2.34
C ALA A 144 -10.87 18.82 -0.82
N MET A 145 -10.61 17.61 -0.34
CA MET A 145 -10.63 17.29 1.08
C MET A 145 -9.27 17.48 1.77
N SER A 146 -8.24 17.94 1.08
CA SER A 146 -6.89 18.10 1.63
C SER A 146 -6.82 18.95 2.92
N PRO A 147 -7.60 20.04 3.11
CA PRO A 147 -7.58 20.78 4.37
C PRO A 147 -8.11 19.96 5.56
N ILE A 148 -9.09 19.09 5.31
CA ILE A 148 -9.65 18.19 6.32
C ILE A 148 -8.62 17.14 6.70
N TRP A 149 -7.99 16.51 5.70
CA TRP A 149 -6.93 15.51 5.90
C TRP A 149 -5.73 16.10 6.63
N LYS A 150 -5.33 17.31 6.28
CA LYS A 150 -4.27 18.04 6.99
C LYS A 150 -4.60 18.21 8.47
N ARG A 151 -5.83 18.65 8.81
CA ARG A 151 -6.25 18.81 10.21
C ARG A 151 -6.24 17.48 10.96
N LEU A 152 -6.78 16.43 10.35
CA LEU A 152 -6.86 15.09 10.93
C LEU A 152 -5.46 14.52 11.17
N LEU A 153 -4.62 14.52 10.13
CA LEU A 153 -3.26 13.97 10.21
C LEU A 153 -2.35 14.80 11.14
N SER A 154 -2.54 16.15 11.20
CA SER A 154 -1.81 16.98 12.16
C SER A 154 -2.19 16.69 13.60
N LYS A 155 -3.48 16.40 13.87
CA LYS A 155 -3.94 15.96 15.21
C LYS A 155 -3.35 14.59 15.56
N LEU A 156 -3.40 13.63 14.63
CA LEU A 156 -2.80 12.31 14.82
C LEU A 156 -1.28 12.41 15.03
N ALA A 157 -0.59 13.20 14.23
CA ALA A 157 0.86 13.40 14.33
C ALA A 157 1.27 14.19 15.57
N MET A 158 0.33 14.80 16.30
CA MET A 158 0.60 15.77 17.37
C MET A 158 1.57 16.87 16.93
N ARG A 159 1.55 17.23 15.63
CA ARG A 159 2.47 18.19 15.01
C ARG A 159 1.79 18.91 13.86
N LYS A 160 2.13 20.17 13.65
CA LYS A 160 1.68 20.92 12.47
C LYS A 160 2.35 20.36 11.21
N LEU A 161 1.54 19.81 10.31
CA LEU A 161 1.97 19.37 8.99
C LEU A 161 1.69 20.45 7.97
N SER A 162 2.57 20.60 6.97
CA SER A 162 2.29 21.46 5.82
C SER A 162 1.30 20.76 4.86
N GLU A 163 0.57 21.55 4.10
CA GLU A 163 -0.36 21.00 3.10
C GLU A 163 0.40 20.22 2.02
N ALA A 164 1.54 20.72 1.59
CA ALA A 164 2.41 20.05 0.63
C ALA A 164 2.89 18.67 1.13
N GLN A 165 3.20 18.53 2.43
CA GLN A 165 3.57 17.24 3.01
C GLN A 165 2.40 16.25 2.94
N VAL A 166 1.19 16.68 3.33
CA VAL A 166 0.01 15.82 3.33
C VAL A 166 -0.37 15.42 1.90
N LEU A 167 -0.39 16.37 0.97
CA LEU A 167 -0.65 16.08 -0.44
C LEU A 167 0.42 15.16 -1.05
N GLY A 168 1.70 15.36 -0.73
CA GLY A 168 2.77 14.46 -1.16
C GLY A 168 2.57 13.04 -0.66
N TRP A 169 2.21 12.85 0.61
CA TRP A 169 1.93 11.52 1.17
C TRP A 169 0.71 10.85 0.54
N LEU A 170 -0.37 11.63 0.33
CA LEU A 170 -1.59 11.14 -0.33
C LEU A 170 -1.31 10.76 -1.79
N SER A 171 -0.50 11.55 -2.51
CA SER A 171 -0.12 11.26 -3.90
C SER A 171 0.69 9.97 -4.01
N ILE A 172 1.68 9.77 -3.13
CA ILE A 172 2.46 8.53 -3.08
C ILE A 172 1.53 7.35 -2.79
N ARG A 173 0.63 7.48 -1.82
CA ARG A 173 -0.30 6.41 -1.44
C ARG A 173 -1.32 6.11 -2.54
N MET A 174 -1.78 7.12 -3.25
CA MET A 174 -2.67 6.96 -4.39
C MET A 174 -1.98 6.21 -5.53
N THR A 175 -0.74 6.60 -5.87
CA THR A 175 0.07 5.89 -6.88
C THR A 175 0.29 4.43 -6.48
N ASP A 176 0.58 4.16 -5.21
CA ASP A 176 0.71 2.83 -4.63
C ASP A 176 -0.58 2.00 -4.82
N MET A 177 -1.74 2.62 -4.60
CA MET A 177 -3.04 1.99 -4.79
C MET A 177 -3.32 1.62 -6.24
N PHE A 178 -3.01 2.50 -7.19
CA PHE A 178 -3.15 2.19 -8.62
C PHE A 178 -2.16 1.11 -9.07
N MET A 179 -0.97 1.06 -8.47
CA MET A 179 -0.03 -0.04 -8.69
C MET A 179 -0.56 -1.38 -8.20
N VAL A 180 -1.29 -1.41 -7.08
CA VAL A 180 -2.01 -2.62 -6.63
C VAL A 180 -3.07 -3.01 -7.65
N GLY A 181 -3.83 -2.05 -8.19
CA GLY A 181 -4.78 -2.28 -9.27
C GLY A 181 -4.12 -2.88 -10.51
N ALA A 182 -3.00 -2.31 -10.95
CA ALA A 182 -2.24 -2.81 -12.10
C ALA A 182 -1.74 -4.25 -11.87
N ARG A 183 -1.21 -4.55 -10.70
CA ARG A 183 -0.79 -5.92 -10.34
C ARG A 183 -1.96 -6.89 -10.38
N THR A 184 -3.10 -6.51 -9.83
CA THR A 184 -4.32 -7.32 -9.85
C THR A 184 -4.77 -7.54 -11.29
N TRP A 185 -4.75 -6.53 -12.11
CA TRP A 185 -5.08 -6.63 -13.54
C TRP A 185 -4.17 -7.62 -14.28
N PHE A 186 -2.84 -7.49 -14.11
CA PHE A 186 -1.87 -8.44 -14.69
C PHE A 186 -2.09 -9.87 -14.18
N ALA A 187 -2.38 -10.05 -12.89
CA ALA A 187 -2.63 -11.36 -12.31
C ALA A 187 -3.86 -12.03 -12.95
N PHE A 188 -4.96 -11.29 -13.13
CA PHE A 188 -6.16 -11.81 -13.80
C PHE A 188 -5.90 -12.11 -15.29
N ALA A 189 -5.15 -11.26 -15.99
CA ALA A 189 -4.76 -11.49 -17.37
C ALA A 189 -3.92 -12.77 -17.53
N ILE A 190 -3.02 -13.06 -16.58
CA ILE A 190 -2.23 -14.31 -16.54
C ILE A 190 -3.16 -15.52 -16.38
N CYS A 191 -4.22 -15.39 -15.57
CA CYS A 191 -5.22 -16.45 -15.39
C CYS A 191 -6.21 -16.58 -16.56
N GLY A 192 -6.06 -15.79 -17.63
CA GLY A 192 -6.95 -15.80 -18.78
C GLY A 192 -8.28 -15.08 -18.56
N ASN A 193 -8.44 -14.36 -17.46
CA ASN A 193 -9.65 -13.62 -17.13
C ASN A 193 -9.48 -12.13 -17.50
N ALA A 194 -10.31 -11.64 -18.42
CA ALA A 194 -10.33 -10.23 -18.79
C ALA A 194 -11.20 -9.44 -17.81
N ILE A 195 -10.57 -8.59 -17.01
CA ILE A 195 -11.26 -7.62 -16.15
C ILE A 195 -10.82 -6.20 -16.51
N SER A 196 -11.69 -5.20 -16.29
CA SER A 196 -11.29 -3.81 -16.47
C SER A 196 -10.29 -3.39 -15.39
N PHE A 197 -9.48 -2.36 -15.67
CA PHE A 197 -8.55 -1.82 -14.68
C PHE A 197 -9.27 -1.26 -13.43
N ALA A 198 -10.47 -0.69 -13.62
CA ALA A 198 -11.29 -0.21 -12.51
C ALA A 198 -11.73 -1.36 -11.60
N GLN A 199 -12.18 -2.50 -12.17
CA GLN A 199 -12.51 -3.71 -11.42
C GLN A 199 -11.28 -4.26 -10.70
N ALA A 200 -10.13 -4.33 -11.37
CA ALA A 200 -8.87 -4.76 -10.76
C ALA A 200 -8.45 -3.87 -9.59
N THR A 201 -8.62 -2.54 -9.72
CA THR A 201 -8.33 -1.59 -8.65
C THR A 201 -9.28 -1.77 -7.48
N ALA A 202 -10.57 -1.97 -7.73
CA ALA A 202 -11.56 -2.24 -6.69
C ALA A 202 -11.27 -3.56 -5.94
N LEU A 203 -10.93 -4.63 -6.67
CA LEU A 203 -10.54 -5.91 -6.08
C LEU A 203 -9.25 -5.81 -5.27
N GLY A 204 -8.26 -5.10 -5.79
CA GLY A 204 -7.00 -4.83 -5.08
C GLY A 204 -7.23 -4.02 -3.81
N ALA A 205 -8.13 -3.03 -3.86
CA ALA A 205 -8.57 -2.25 -2.72
C ALA A 205 -9.23 -3.12 -1.64
N ALA A 206 -10.17 -3.98 -2.04
CA ALA A 206 -10.82 -4.92 -1.14
C ALA A 206 -9.82 -5.88 -0.49
N GLY A 207 -8.87 -6.42 -1.26
CA GLY A 207 -7.78 -7.26 -0.74
C GLY A 207 -6.91 -6.54 0.28
N MET A 208 -6.60 -5.25 0.05
CA MET A 208 -5.90 -4.42 1.04
C MET A 208 -6.70 -4.22 2.33
N LEU A 209 -8.01 -3.95 2.24
CA LEU A 209 -8.88 -3.83 3.42
C LEU A 209 -8.89 -5.11 4.25
N ILE A 210 -9.09 -6.25 3.60
CA ILE A 210 -9.05 -7.57 4.27
C ILE A 210 -7.69 -7.80 4.91
N SER A 211 -6.61 -7.35 4.28
CA SER A 211 -5.27 -7.49 4.84
C SER A 211 -5.01 -6.56 6.03
N LEU A 212 -5.84 -5.57 6.30
CA LEU A 212 -5.74 -4.67 7.47
C LEU A 212 -6.48 -5.23 8.70
N LEU A 213 -7.47 -6.08 8.48
CA LEU A 213 -8.20 -6.81 9.53
C LEU A 213 -7.43 -8.04 10.00
#